data_9e4568d936df70327e114997711e3431
#
_entry.id   9e4568d936df70327e114997711e3431
#
_cell.length_a   1.000
_cell.length_b   1.000
_cell.length_c   1.000
_cell.angle_alpha   90.00
_cell.angle_beta   90.00
_cell.angle_gamma   90.00
#
_symmetry.space_group_name_H-M   'P 1'
#
loop_
_entity.id
_entity.type
_entity.pdbx_description
1 polymer ?
#
loop_
_entity_poly.entity_id
_entity_poly.type
_entity_poly.pdbx_seq_one_letter_code
_entity_poly.pdbx_strand_id
1 'polypeptide(L)'
;MALLKFNNIGIKAIAATVPHRVIKTTSLTDYYSSEEIEKFVAATGVEERRFAAPDVCASDLCYQAACQIFDETDIRREDIDALFFISQSPDYKIPGTSGILQNKLGLSKETIVYDINMSCSGFIHGLLMAYNFLQQPSCLLYTSEPTRL
;
A
#
# COMPACT_ATOMS: atom_id res chain seq x y z
N MET A 1 -24.36 -14.08 -5.30
CA MET A 1 -23.04 -13.39 -5.38
C MET A 1 -23.30 -11.98 -5.89
N ALA A 2 -22.84 -10.96 -5.18
CA ALA A 2 -22.96 -9.59 -5.66
C ALA A 2 -22.01 -9.39 -6.84
N LEU A 3 -22.51 -8.84 -7.94
CA LEU A 3 -21.73 -8.46 -9.11
C LEU A 3 -21.75 -6.95 -9.23
N LEU A 4 -20.59 -6.31 -9.08
CA LEU A 4 -20.43 -4.87 -9.24
C LEU A 4 -19.75 -4.60 -10.59
N LYS A 5 -20.28 -3.64 -11.33
CA LYS A 5 -19.74 -3.26 -12.63
C LYS A 5 -19.41 -1.77 -12.59
N PHE A 6 -18.19 -1.44 -12.92
CA PHE A 6 -17.69 -0.07 -13.01
C PHE A 6 -17.36 0.26 -14.47
N ASN A 7 -17.60 1.51 -14.89
CA ASN A 7 -17.35 1.95 -16.24
C ASN A 7 -16.44 3.18 -16.23
N ASN A 8 -15.56 3.27 -17.22
CA ASN A 8 -14.65 4.42 -17.42
C ASN A 8 -13.73 4.73 -16.23
N ILE A 9 -13.35 3.69 -15.45
CA ILE A 9 -12.43 3.78 -14.34
C ILE A 9 -11.25 2.87 -14.62
N GLY A 10 -10.04 3.32 -14.32
CA GLY A 10 -8.82 2.55 -14.50
C GLY A 10 -7.71 2.97 -13.53
N ILE A 11 -6.66 2.17 -13.50
CA ILE A 11 -5.43 2.47 -12.77
C ILE A 11 -4.56 3.34 -13.67
N LYS A 12 -4.22 4.56 -13.22
CA LYS A 12 -3.38 5.50 -13.97
C LYS A 12 -1.88 5.25 -13.75
N ALA A 13 -1.47 4.93 -12.53
CA ALA A 13 -0.08 4.67 -12.19
C ALA A 13 0.05 3.62 -11.07
N ILE A 14 1.20 2.98 -10.99
CA ILE A 14 1.58 2.06 -9.91
C ILE A 14 3.05 2.31 -9.59
N ALA A 15 3.37 2.48 -8.31
CA ALA A 15 4.74 2.50 -7.81
C ALA A 15 4.90 1.51 -6.65
N ALA A 16 6.14 1.10 -6.39
CA ALA A 16 6.45 0.19 -5.30
C ALA A 16 7.77 0.56 -4.65
N THR A 17 7.77 0.61 -3.33
CA THR A 17 8.96 0.81 -2.51
C THR A 17 9.20 -0.41 -1.63
N VAL A 18 10.45 -0.84 -1.56
CA VAL A 18 10.86 -1.99 -0.77
C VAL A 18 12.10 -1.65 0.07
N PRO A 19 12.24 -2.22 1.27
CA PRO A 19 13.44 -2.04 2.08
C PRO A 19 14.71 -2.53 1.38
N HIS A 20 15.85 -1.91 1.68
CA HIS A 20 17.12 -2.27 1.07
C HIS A 20 17.70 -3.59 1.60
N ARG A 21 17.50 -3.89 2.89
CA ARG A 21 18.07 -5.06 3.53
C ARG A 21 17.43 -6.33 3.01
N VAL A 22 18.24 -7.19 2.38
CA VAL A 22 17.84 -8.53 1.92
C VAL A 22 18.35 -9.58 2.91
N ILE A 23 17.48 -10.51 3.29
CA ILE A 23 17.83 -11.69 4.09
C ILE A 23 17.43 -12.93 3.29
N LYS A 24 18.39 -13.79 3.02
CA LYS A 24 18.16 -15.07 2.37
C LYS A 24 17.52 -16.05 3.35
N THR A 25 16.54 -16.80 2.91
CA THR A 25 15.88 -17.83 3.73
C THR A 25 16.89 -18.85 4.24
N THR A 26 17.92 -19.18 3.43
CA THR A 26 19.01 -20.08 3.80
C THR A 26 19.92 -19.58 4.94
N SER A 27 19.85 -18.29 5.28
CA SER A 27 20.63 -17.74 6.42
C SER A 27 19.89 -17.78 7.76
N LEU A 28 18.68 -18.34 7.81
CA LEU A 28 17.87 -18.43 9.04
C LEU A 28 18.21 -19.65 9.90
N THR A 29 19.44 -20.15 9.82
CA THR A 29 19.94 -21.35 10.50
C THR A 29 19.96 -21.23 12.03
N ASP A 30 19.94 -20.02 12.57
CA ASP A 30 19.83 -19.78 14.02
C ASP A 30 18.44 -20.11 14.58
N TYR A 31 17.43 -20.20 13.71
CA TYR A 31 16.02 -20.39 14.10
C TYR A 31 15.42 -21.70 13.57
N TYR A 32 15.94 -22.23 12.47
CA TYR A 32 15.39 -23.39 11.76
C TYR A 32 16.50 -24.32 11.30
N SER A 33 16.25 -25.61 11.26
CA SER A 33 17.15 -26.60 10.67
C SER A 33 17.23 -26.44 9.14
N SER A 34 18.33 -26.90 8.54
CA SER A 34 18.50 -26.85 7.09
C SER A 34 17.37 -27.58 6.35
N GLU A 35 16.90 -28.72 6.89
CA GLU A 35 15.80 -29.49 6.30
C GLU A 35 14.46 -28.71 6.33
N GLU A 36 14.16 -27.99 7.41
CA GLU A 36 12.96 -27.14 7.48
C GLU A 36 13.03 -25.98 6.50
N ILE A 37 14.21 -25.36 6.37
CA ILE A 37 14.45 -24.28 5.40
C ILE A 37 14.23 -24.78 3.96
N GLU A 38 14.80 -25.93 3.61
CA GLU A 38 14.63 -26.52 2.28
C GLU A 38 13.17 -26.86 1.99
N LYS A 39 12.47 -27.47 2.92
CA LYS A 39 11.02 -27.75 2.80
C LYS A 39 10.21 -26.47 2.63
N PHE A 40 10.53 -25.42 3.40
CA PHE A 40 9.85 -24.14 3.32
C PHE A 40 10.06 -23.48 1.95
N VAL A 41 11.32 -23.43 1.46
CA VAL A 41 11.64 -22.86 0.15
C VAL A 41 10.96 -23.65 -0.97
N ALA A 42 11.00 -24.98 -0.90
CA ALA A 42 10.34 -25.85 -1.89
C ALA A 42 8.81 -25.64 -1.92
N ALA A 43 8.18 -25.44 -0.76
CA ALA A 43 6.74 -25.25 -0.66
C ALA A 43 6.26 -23.84 -1.06
N THR A 44 7.07 -22.80 -0.81
CA THR A 44 6.64 -21.41 -0.95
C THR A 44 7.31 -20.65 -2.09
N GLY A 45 8.46 -21.12 -2.57
CA GLY A 45 9.33 -20.40 -3.51
C GLY A 45 10.01 -19.16 -2.91
N VAL A 46 9.91 -18.92 -1.60
CA VAL A 46 10.46 -17.73 -0.96
C VAL A 46 11.93 -17.94 -0.59
N GLU A 47 12.81 -17.53 -1.48
CA GLU A 47 14.27 -17.66 -1.31
C GLU A 47 14.85 -16.52 -0.48
N GLU A 48 14.29 -15.32 -0.58
CA GLU A 48 14.75 -14.13 0.15
C GLU A 48 13.60 -13.20 0.51
N ARG A 49 13.82 -12.37 1.53
CA ARG A 49 12.90 -11.34 2.00
C ARG A 49 13.61 -10.03 2.24
N ARG A 50 12.85 -8.95 2.13
CA ARG A 50 13.33 -7.62 2.48
C ARG A 50 12.80 -7.20 3.83
N PHE A 51 13.68 -6.62 4.65
CA PHE A 51 13.36 -6.17 6.00
C PHE A 51 13.60 -4.68 6.13
N ALA A 52 12.61 -3.98 6.64
CA ALA A 52 12.75 -2.59 7.01
C ALA A 52 13.69 -2.45 8.22
N ALA A 53 14.35 -1.29 8.35
CA ALA A 53 15.03 -0.92 9.57
C ALA A 53 14.01 -0.73 10.70
N PRO A 54 14.41 -0.84 11.98
CA PRO A 54 13.49 -0.76 13.12
C PRO A 54 12.71 0.56 13.23
N ASP A 55 13.23 1.63 12.64
CA ASP A 55 12.68 2.98 12.60
C ASP A 55 11.86 3.28 11.34
N VAL A 56 11.70 2.30 10.43
CA VAL A 56 10.93 2.44 9.19
C VAL A 56 9.59 1.74 9.31
N CYS A 57 8.53 2.52 9.22
CA CYS A 57 7.15 2.05 9.26
C CYS A 57 6.58 1.77 7.86
N ALA A 58 5.41 1.11 7.81
CA ALA A 58 4.71 0.87 6.56
C ALA A 58 4.36 2.19 5.84
N SER A 59 3.94 3.21 6.59
CA SER A 59 3.61 4.51 6.01
C SER A 59 4.81 5.23 5.38
N ASP A 60 6.04 4.97 5.85
CA ASP A 60 7.22 5.58 5.25
C ASP A 60 7.51 5.00 3.86
N LEU A 61 7.31 3.69 3.68
CA LEU A 61 7.42 3.06 2.37
C LEU A 61 6.32 3.54 1.42
N CYS A 62 5.09 3.69 1.93
CA CYS A 62 3.97 4.22 1.19
C CYS A 62 4.19 5.67 0.75
N TYR A 63 4.71 6.49 1.65
CA TYR A 63 5.08 7.88 1.36
C TYR A 63 6.08 7.95 0.20
N GLN A 64 7.14 7.14 0.24
CA GLN A 64 8.15 7.12 -0.83
C GLN A 64 7.55 6.70 -2.18
N ALA A 65 6.71 5.66 -2.20
CA ALA A 65 6.06 5.21 -3.41
C ALA A 65 5.09 6.27 -3.97
N ALA A 66 4.33 6.94 -3.11
CA ALA A 66 3.45 8.03 -3.53
C ALA A 66 4.24 9.22 -4.10
N CYS A 67 5.36 9.60 -3.47
CA CYS A 67 6.25 10.64 -3.99
C CYS A 67 6.77 10.27 -5.38
N GLN A 68 7.20 9.02 -5.58
CA GLN A 68 7.64 8.56 -6.90
C GLN A 68 6.56 8.74 -7.98
N ILE A 69 5.29 8.47 -7.66
CA ILE A 69 4.20 8.69 -8.60
C ILE A 69 4.06 10.18 -8.94
N PHE A 70 4.09 11.06 -7.95
CA PHE A 70 4.00 12.50 -8.21
C PHE A 70 5.19 13.04 -9.00
N ASP A 71 6.38 12.47 -8.79
CA ASP A 71 7.61 12.92 -9.45
C ASP A 71 7.72 12.39 -10.90
N GLU A 72 7.15 11.21 -11.18
CA GLU A 72 7.28 10.52 -12.47
C GLU A 72 6.03 10.66 -13.37
N THR A 73 4.96 11.31 -12.88
CA THR A 73 3.70 11.46 -13.62
C THR A 73 3.21 12.92 -13.60
N ASP A 74 2.16 13.19 -14.34
CA ASP A 74 1.44 14.47 -14.36
C ASP A 74 0.37 14.61 -13.28
N ILE A 75 0.29 13.65 -12.33
CA ILE A 75 -0.65 13.67 -11.22
C ILE A 75 -0.20 14.72 -10.20
N ARG A 76 -1.07 15.68 -9.89
CA ARG A 76 -0.81 16.74 -8.92
C ARG A 76 -1.43 16.39 -7.58
N ARG A 77 -0.80 16.84 -6.49
CA ARG A 77 -1.28 16.58 -5.11
C ARG A 77 -2.67 17.16 -4.84
N GLU A 78 -2.97 18.30 -5.45
CA GLU A 78 -4.27 18.97 -5.36
C GLU A 78 -5.40 18.23 -6.09
N ASP A 79 -5.07 17.30 -6.98
CA ASP A 79 -6.06 16.50 -7.71
C ASP A 79 -6.47 15.22 -6.96
N ILE A 80 -5.92 15.00 -5.75
CA ILE A 80 -6.22 13.81 -4.94
C ILE A 80 -7.43 14.06 -4.05
N ASP A 81 -8.56 13.44 -4.39
CA ASP A 81 -9.80 13.56 -3.63
C ASP A 81 -9.90 12.58 -2.46
N ALA A 82 -9.25 11.41 -2.55
CA ALA A 82 -9.28 10.43 -1.47
C ALA A 82 -7.95 9.65 -1.37
N LEU A 83 -7.57 9.30 -0.13
CA LEU A 83 -6.42 8.47 0.22
C LEU A 83 -6.89 7.29 1.08
N PHE A 84 -6.64 6.07 0.63
CA PHE A 84 -6.90 4.86 1.38
C PHE A 84 -5.57 4.21 1.80
N PHE A 85 -5.29 4.17 3.09
CA PHE A 85 -4.16 3.43 3.64
C PHE A 85 -4.61 2.03 4.06
N ILE A 86 -4.06 1.00 3.39
CA ILE A 86 -4.47 -0.38 3.60
C ILE A 86 -3.32 -1.15 4.23
N SER A 87 -3.45 -1.53 5.49
CA SER A 87 -2.43 -2.28 6.22
C SER A 87 -3.04 -3.10 7.34
N GLN A 88 -2.52 -4.31 7.58
CA GLN A 88 -2.85 -5.06 8.79
C GLN A 88 -2.02 -4.64 10.01
N SER A 89 -0.96 -3.87 9.78
CA SER A 89 -0.06 -3.34 10.81
C SER A 89 0.17 -1.85 10.62
N PRO A 90 -0.89 -1.02 10.82
CA PRO A 90 -0.76 0.42 10.70
C PRO A 90 0.18 0.96 11.78
N ASP A 91 0.86 2.08 11.51
CA ASP A 91 1.77 2.71 12.46
C ASP A 91 1.04 3.19 13.70
N TYR A 92 -0.17 3.72 13.50
CA TYR A 92 -1.04 4.21 14.56
C TYR A 92 -2.46 3.67 14.41
N LYS A 93 -3.10 3.42 15.56
CA LYS A 93 -4.53 3.09 15.58
C LYS A 93 -5.39 4.34 15.66
N ILE A 94 -4.95 5.33 16.44
CA ILE A 94 -5.62 6.61 16.67
C ILE A 94 -4.54 7.67 16.93
N PRO A 95 -4.49 8.76 16.16
CA PRO A 95 -5.25 8.98 14.91
C PRO A 95 -4.87 7.98 13.81
N GLY A 96 -5.71 7.84 12.79
CA GLY A 96 -5.43 6.96 11.66
C GLY A 96 -4.16 7.36 10.90
N THR A 97 -3.44 6.37 10.40
CA THR A 97 -2.18 6.57 9.65
C THR A 97 -2.41 7.34 8.36
N SER A 98 -3.57 7.18 7.72
CA SER A 98 -3.95 7.91 6.49
C SER A 98 -3.95 9.42 6.68
N GLY A 99 -4.41 9.94 7.84
CA GLY A 99 -4.37 11.38 8.14
C GLY A 99 -2.93 11.90 8.30
N ILE A 100 -2.02 11.08 8.83
CA ILE A 100 -0.60 11.41 8.91
C ILE A 100 0.02 11.45 7.51
N LEU A 101 -0.29 10.46 6.67
CA LEU A 101 0.16 10.41 5.29
C LEU A 101 -0.37 11.58 4.46
N GLN A 102 -1.65 11.96 4.62
CA GLN A 102 -2.24 13.14 3.99
C GLN A 102 -1.37 14.38 4.24
N ASN A 103 -1.02 14.61 5.49
CA ASN A 103 -0.19 15.76 5.87
C ASN A 103 1.24 15.63 5.33
N LYS A 104 1.89 14.46 5.46
CA LYS A 104 3.24 14.22 4.95
C LYS A 104 3.34 14.42 3.43
N LEU A 105 2.34 13.97 2.68
CA LEU A 105 2.27 14.09 1.22
C LEU A 105 1.89 15.50 0.77
N GLY A 106 1.48 16.38 1.68
CA GLY A 106 1.02 17.72 1.33
C GLY A 106 -0.29 17.74 0.55
N LEU A 107 -1.16 16.77 0.78
CA LEU A 107 -2.49 16.72 0.17
C LEU A 107 -3.41 17.77 0.78
N SER A 108 -4.47 18.12 0.05
CA SER A 108 -5.52 19.03 0.54
C SER A 108 -6.13 18.53 1.85
N LYS A 109 -6.54 19.43 2.73
CA LYS A 109 -7.33 19.10 3.92
C LYS A 109 -8.73 18.58 3.58
N GLU A 110 -9.20 18.85 2.37
CA GLU A 110 -10.46 18.35 1.83
C GLU A 110 -10.35 16.90 1.31
N THR A 111 -9.11 16.37 1.13
CA THR A 111 -8.89 14.99 0.74
C THR A 111 -9.48 14.04 1.79
N ILE A 112 -10.38 13.17 1.37
CA ILE A 112 -10.98 12.13 2.23
C ILE A 112 -9.93 11.09 2.57
N VAL A 113 -9.80 10.71 3.84
CA VAL A 113 -8.80 9.74 4.29
C VAL A 113 -9.43 8.57 5.04
N TYR A 114 -8.99 7.35 4.73
CA TYR A 114 -9.43 6.12 5.39
C TYR A 114 -8.28 5.17 5.66
N ASP A 115 -8.29 4.57 6.85
CA ASP A 115 -7.49 3.39 7.18
C ASP A 115 -8.34 2.12 7.00
N ILE A 116 -7.82 1.15 6.26
CA ILE A 116 -8.44 -0.15 6.05
C ILE A 116 -7.54 -1.22 6.66
N ASN A 117 -7.93 -1.73 7.82
CA ASN A 117 -7.19 -2.77 8.53
C ASN A 117 -7.54 -4.15 7.99
N MET A 118 -6.92 -4.51 6.88
CA MET A 118 -7.11 -5.79 6.20
C MET A 118 -5.77 -6.37 5.74
N SER A 119 -5.74 -7.68 5.63
CA SER A 119 -4.59 -8.46 5.13
C SER A 119 -4.67 -8.67 3.61
N CYS A 120 -4.42 -9.88 3.14
CA CYS A 120 -4.30 -10.24 1.71
C CYS A 120 -5.47 -9.76 0.82
N SER A 121 -6.70 -9.74 1.35
CA SER A 121 -7.88 -9.25 0.62
C SER A 121 -8.02 -7.72 0.63
N GLY A 122 -7.22 -7.03 1.43
CA GLY A 122 -7.31 -5.56 1.61
C GLY A 122 -7.22 -4.81 0.30
N PHE A 123 -6.32 -5.24 -0.59
CA PHE A 123 -6.18 -4.64 -1.91
C PHE A 123 -7.49 -4.64 -2.73
N ILE A 124 -8.18 -5.77 -2.78
CA ILE A 124 -9.44 -5.87 -3.54
C ILE A 124 -10.53 -5.00 -2.90
N HIS A 125 -10.60 -4.98 -1.56
CA HIS A 125 -11.55 -4.12 -0.85
C HIS A 125 -11.23 -2.63 -1.03
N GLY A 126 -9.94 -2.27 -1.01
CA GLY A 126 -9.51 -0.91 -1.31
C GLY A 126 -9.88 -0.48 -2.73
N LEU A 127 -9.61 -1.32 -3.73
CA LEU A 127 -10.04 -1.04 -5.11
C LEU A 127 -11.56 -0.89 -5.22
N LEU A 128 -12.33 -1.75 -4.53
CA LEU A 128 -13.78 -1.64 -4.52
C LEU A 128 -14.25 -0.30 -3.94
N MET A 129 -13.70 0.10 -2.81
CA MET A 129 -14.00 1.42 -2.24
C MET A 129 -13.61 2.54 -3.19
N ALA A 130 -12.40 2.47 -3.72
CA ALA A 130 -11.84 3.41 -4.66
C ALA A 130 -12.75 3.60 -5.87
N TYR A 131 -13.18 2.53 -6.49
CA TYR A 131 -14.05 2.57 -7.66
C TYR A 131 -15.45 3.11 -7.35
N ASN A 132 -15.99 2.82 -6.14
CA ASN A 132 -17.25 3.42 -5.71
C ASN A 132 -17.14 4.95 -5.54
N PHE A 133 -16.01 5.44 -5.01
CA PHE A 133 -15.78 6.88 -4.91
C PHE A 133 -15.68 7.53 -6.30
N LEU A 134 -14.95 6.93 -7.25
CA LEU A 134 -14.81 7.44 -8.61
C LEU A 134 -16.11 7.43 -9.43
N GLN A 135 -17.14 6.70 -9.00
CA GLN A 135 -18.46 6.78 -9.62
C GLN A 135 -19.22 8.03 -9.19
N GLN A 136 -18.75 8.75 -8.17
CA GLN A 136 -19.39 10.02 -7.76
C GLN A 136 -19.02 11.12 -8.75
N PRO A 137 -20.00 11.95 -9.19
CA PRO A 137 -19.76 12.97 -10.22
C PRO A 137 -18.72 14.04 -9.85
N SER A 138 -18.48 14.24 -8.56
CA SER A 138 -17.54 15.22 -8.03
C SER A 138 -16.13 14.67 -7.76
N CYS A 139 -15.94 13.37 -7.84
CA CYS A 139 -14.65 12.75 -7.53
C CYS A 139 -13.83 12.56 -8.80
N LEU A 140 -12.66 13.17 -8.87
CA LEU A 140 -11.80 13.17 -10.05
C LEU A 140 -10.68 12.14 -9.97
N LEU A 141 -9.99 12.07 -8.81
CA LEU A 141 -8.81 11.23 -8.64
C LEU A 141 -8.59 10.87 -7.17
N TYR A 142 -8.11 9.66 -6.89
CA TYR A 142 -7.70 9.27 -5.55
C TYR A 142 -6.60 8.20 -5.57
N THR A 143 -5.97 7.97 -4.41
CA THR A 143 -4.89 7.01 -4.25
C THR A 143 -5.26 5.91 -3.27
N SER A 144 -4.72 4.71 -3.43
CA SER A 144 -4.87 3.60 -2.50
C SER A 144 -3.52 2.93 -2.21
N GLU A 145 -3.37 2.44 -1.01
CA GLU A 145 -2.21 1.72 -0.54
C GLU A 145 -2.41 0.19 -0.61
N PRO A 146 -1.37 -0.60 -0.74
CA PRO A 146 0.01 -0.20 -0.93
C PRO A 146 0.28 0.25 -2.36
N THR A 147 0.38 1.55 -2.55
CA THR A 147 0.93 2.15 -3.76
C THR A 147 0.25 1.80 -5.07
N ARG A 148 -1.01 2.15 -5.24
CA ARG A 148 -1.72 1.97 -6.51
C ARG A 148 -2.60 3.14 -6.83
N LEU A 149 -2.47 3.52 -8.06
CA LEU A 149 -3.18 4.67 -8.60
C LEU A 149 -3.69 4.36 -9.97
#